data_97d3288cdd991bf544bb423b79f72f73
#
_entry.id   97d3288cdd991bf544bb423b79f72f73
#
_cell.length_a   1.000
_cell.length_b   1.000
_cell.length_c   1.000
_cell.angle_alpha   90.00
_cell.angle_beta   90.00
_cell.angle_gamma   90.00
#
_symmetry.space_group_name_H-M   'P 1'
#
loop_
_entity.id
_entity.type
_entity.pdbx_description
1 polymer ?
#
loop_
_entity_poly.entity_id
_entity_poly.type
_entity_poly.pdbx_seq_one_letter_code
_entity_poly.pdbx_strand_id
1 'polypeptide(L)'
;MLRRLAPLLMILACVTLDTTVIPVVYGGVYTVPLTVVAVFLIGMLMGRMSGLLYGTIGGLLIDITTGTLGMMTFFFMAVGFMIGLILYNPSERLRTARRHAGRKRIQRVVWVFVLYALGEVALFIIQYFNTAELRPIYFINIGIRSLICATLTLLLRPVAYALLVGDKRRVPTRHREVKSY
;
A
#
# COMPACT_ATOMS: atom_id res chain seq x y z
N MET A 1 -13.07 -2.20 19.30
CA MET A 1 -11.71 -1.67 19.41
C MET A 1 -10.70 -2.37 18.49
N LEU A 2 -10.68 -3.69 18.39
CA LEU A 2 -9.72 -4.42 17.52
C LEU A 2 -9.63 -3.94 16.06
N ARG A 3 -10.74 -3.56 15.44
CA ARG A 3 -10.75 -3.11 14.02
C ARG A 3 -9.99 -1.79 13.77
N ARG A 4 -9.82 -0.96 14.78
CA ARG A 4 -9.03 0.29 14.64
C ARG A 4 -7.53 0.01 14.74
N LEU A 5 -7.16 -1.09 15.38
CA LEU A 5 -5.78 -1.54 15.52
C LEU A 5 -5.31 -2.42 14.35
N ALA A 6 -6.23 -2.99 13.57
CA ALA A 6 -5.91 -3.87 12.46
C ALA A 6 -4.90 -3.29 11.44
N PRO A 7 -5.04 -2.03 10.96
CA PRO A 7 -4.06 -1.47 10.05
C PRO A 7 -2.69 -1.26 10.69
N LEU A 8 -2.65 -0.92 11.98
CA LEU A 8 -1.40 -0.76 12.72
C LEU A 8 -0.68 -2.10 12.91
N LEU A 9 -1.42 -3.15 13.28
CA LEU A 9 -0.88 -4.50 13.39
C LEU A 9 -0.38 -5.03 12.04
N MET A 10 -1.09 -4.71 10.96
CA MET A 10 -0.67 -5.08 9.59
C MET A 10 0.65 -4.42 9.22
N ILE A 11 0.83 -3.13 9.51
CA ILE A 11 2.10 -2.43 9.26
C ILE A 11 3.22 -3.01 10.12
N LEU A 12 2.97 -3.20 11.42
CA LEU A 12 3.98 -3.75 12.32
C LEU A 12 4.46 -5.14 11.85
N ALA A 13 3.53 -6.01 11.47
CA ALA A 13 3.86 -7.32 10.91
C ALA A 13 4.66 -7.21 9.60
N CYS A 14 4.29 -6.29 8.70
CA CYS A 14 5.02 -6.09 7.45
C CYS A 14 6.43 -5.52 7.71
N VAL A 15 6.58 -4.55 8.61
CA VAL A 15 7.89 -3.99 8.97
C VAL A 15 8.79 -5.07 9.58
N THR A 16 8.27 -5.90 10.49
CA THR A 16 9.06 -6.99 11.08
C THR A 16 9.48 -8.02 10.04
N LEU A 17 8.62 -8.35 9.07
CA LEU A 17 8.96 -9.23 7.96
C LEU A 17 10.04 -8.59 7.05
N ASP A 18 9.91 -7.31 6.72
CA ASP A 18 10.85 -6.59 5.89
C ASP A 18 12.24 -6.48 6.52
N THR A 19 12.31 -6.32 7.85
CA THR A 19 13.59 -6.11 8.55
C THR A 19 14.27 -7.41 8.99
N THR A 20 13.50 -8.48 9.24
CA THR A 20 14.05 -9.73 9.79
C THR A 20 14.10 -10.86 8.75
N VAL A 21 13.00 -11.11 8.05
CA VAL A 21 12.86 -12.30 7.20
C VAL A 21 13.42 -12.07 5.79
N ILE A 22 13.07 -10.96 5.18
CA ILE A 22 13.42 -10.70 3.78
C ILE A 22 14.93 -10.61 3.54
N PRO A 23 15.73 -9.89 4.36
CA PRO A 23 17.19 -9.84 4.18
C PRO A 23 17.85 -11.21 4.28
N VAL A 24 17.35 -12.08 5.17
CA VAL A 24 17.89 -13.44 5.37
C VAL A 24 17.60 -14.35 4.18
N VAL A 25 16.40 -14.26 3.61
CA VAL A 25 15.96 -15.18 2.54
C VAL A 25 16.50 -14.77 1.17
N TYR A 26 16.53 -13.47 0.88
CA TYR A 26 16.81 -12.96 -0.48
C TYR A 26 18.20 -12.31 -0.65
N GLY A 27 19.03 -12.26 0.38
CA GLY A 27 20.38 -11.68 0.28
C GLY A 27 20.42 -10.21 -0.18
N GLY A 28 19.33 -9.48 -0.05
CA GLY A 28 19.26 -8.03 -0.27
C GLY A 28 19.07 -7.55 -1.72
N VAL A 29 19.14 -8.42 -2.73
CA VAL A 29 19.21 -7.96 -4.14
C VAL A 29 17.85 -7.58 -4.75
N TYR A 30 16.75 -8.24 -4.37
CA TYR A 30 15.42 -8.03 -4.96
C TYR A 30 14.31 -7.87 -3.92
N THR A 31 14.54 -7.10 -2.88
CA THR A 31 13.54 -6.92 -1.84
C THR A 31 12.50 -5.87 -2.21
N VAL A 32 11.25 -6.29 -2.41
CA VAL A 32 10.11 -5.37 -2.41
C VAL A 32 9.67 -5.20 -0.96
N PRO A 33 9.69 -3.99 -0.41
CA PRO A 33 9.26 -3.78 0.96
C PRO A 33 7.76 -4.07 1.09
N LEU A 34 7.40 -5.12 1.84
CA LEU A 34 6.00 -5.48 2.13
C LEU A 34 5.25 -4.34 2.82
N THR A 35 5.99 -3.52 3.55
CA THR A 35 5.44 -2.33 4.22
C THR A 35 4.84 -1.34 3.22
N VAL A 36 5.46 -1.13 2.04
CA VAL A 36 4.89 -0.28 0.98
C VAL A 36 3.59 -0.86 0.45
N VAL A 37 3.54 -2.18 0.25
CA VAL A 37 2.33 -2.88 -0.17
C VAL A 37 1.21 -2.71 0.85
N ALA A 38 1.53 -2.82 2.14
CA ALA A 38 0.58 -2.58 3.23
C ALA A 38 0.05 -1.14 3.23
N VAL A 39 0.93 -0.15 3.08
CA VAL A 39 0.55 1.27 2.97
C VAL A 39 -0.35 1.51 1.76
N PHE A 40 -0.05 0.89 0.61
CA PHE A 40 -0.89 0.97 -0.58
C PHE A 40 -2.30 0.41 -0.35
N LEU A 41 -2.39 -0.75 0.29
CA LEU A 41 -3.68 -1.38 0.61
C LEU A 41 -4.49 -0.53 1.58
N ILE A 42 -3.85 0.05 2.59
CA ILE A 42 -4.52 0.95 3.56
C ILE A 42 -4.99 2.22 2.85
N GLY A 43 -4.15 2.87 2.05
CA GLY A 43 -4.51 4.05 1.27
C GLY A 43 -5.70 3.80 0.34
N MET A 44 -5.69 2.69 -0.40
CA MET A 44 -6.77 2.29 -1.29
C MET A 44 -8.09 2.01 -0.56
N LEU A 45 -8.04 1.37 0.62
CA LEU A 45 -9.22 0.88 1.33
C LEU A 45 -9.77 1.89 2.33
N MET A 46 -8.91 2.67 2.98
CA MET A 46 -9.29 3.59 4.06
C MET A 46 -9.23 5.08 3.65
N GLY A 47 -8.58 5.40 2.54
CA GLY A 47 -8.51 6.73 1.98
C GLY A 47 -7.20 7.48 2.27
N ARG A 48 -7.11 8.70 1.73
CA ARG A 48 -5.89 9.51 1.69
C ARG A 48 -5.27 9.80 3.06
N MET A 49 -6.10 10.17 4.05
CA MET A 49 -5.60 10.50 5.39
C MET A 49 -5.06 9.27 6.12
N SER A 50 -5.71 8.12 5.94
CA SER A 50 -5.22 6.87 6.51
C SER A 50 -3.93 6.42 5.82
N GLY A 51 -3.85 6.55 4.48
CA GLY A 51 -2.62 6.26 3.74
C GLY A 51 -1.44 7.12 4.20
N LEU A 52 -1.69 8.42 4.42
CA LEU A 52 -0.69 9.34 4.96
C LEU A 52 -0.24 8.92 6.37
N LEU A 53 -1.17 8.76 7.30
CA LEU A 53 -0.85 8.44 8.71
C LEU A 53 -0.11 7.12 8.84
N TYR A 54 -0.62 6.06 8.22
CA TYR A 54 -0.01 4.73 8.30
C TYR A 54 1.26 4.63 7.45
N GLY A 55 1.37 5.41 6.37
CA GLY A 55 2.62 5.58 5.63
C GLY A 55 3.71 6.22 6.47
N THR A 56 3.38 7.28 7.22
CA THR A 56 4.31 7.92 8.16
C THR A 56 4.77 6.95 9.24
N ILE A 57 3.84 6.20 9.86
CA ILE A 57 4.18 5.22 10.88
C ILE A 57 5.08 4.11 10.32
N GLY A 58 4.72 3.53 9.18
CA GLY A 58 5.51 2.47 8.54
C GLY A 58 6.89 2.93 8.11
N GLY A 59 6.98 4.12 7.51
CA GLY A 59 8.25 4.73 7.11
C GLY A 59 9.14 5.03 8.30
N LEU A 60 8.59 5.61 9.37
CA LEU A 60 9.34 5.91 10.60
C LEU A 60 9.90 4.64 11.26
N LEU A 61 9.14 3.57 11.29
CA LEU A 61 9.62 2.29 11.81
C LEU A 61 10.80 1.75 10.99
N ILE A 62 10.72 1.85 9.66
CA ILE A 62 11.82 1.44 8.78
C ILE A 62 13.03 2.36 8.95
N ASP A 63 12.84 3.68 9.02
CA ASP A 63 13.94 4.63 9.23
C ASP A 63 14.71 4.36 10.54
N ILE A 64 13.98 4.02 11.62
CA ILE A 64 14.60 3.64 12.90
C ILE A 64 15.42 2.35 12.76
N THR A 65 14.93 1.38 12.01
CA THR A 65 15.62 0.08 11.86
C THR A 65 16.79 0.12 10.87
N THR A 66 16.70 0.95 9.84
CA THR A 66 17.72 1.07 8.79
C THR A 66 18.67 2.24 8.98
N GLY A 67 18.38 3.15 9.90
CA GLY A 67 19.18 4.35 10.14
C GLY A 67 19.07 5.40 9.03
N THR A 68 18.04 5.36 8.22
CA THR A 68 17.82 6.31 7.11
C THR A 68 17.04 7.53 7.59
N LEU A 69 17.71 8.59 7.89
CA LEU A 69 17.27 9.90 8.42
C LEU A 69 15.92 10.47 7.90
N GLY A 70 14.82 9.72 8.02
CA GLY A 70 13.47 10.19 7.64
C GLY A 70 13.13 10.06 6.14
N MET A 71 14.04 9.55 5.31
CA MET A 71 13.81 9.40 3.86
C MET A 71 12.67 8.44 3.54
N MET A 72 12.64 7.28 4.20
CA MET A 72 11.58 6.29 4.00
C MET A 72 10.25 6.77 4.57
N THR A 73 10.30 7.52 5.68
CA THR A 73 9.11 8.16 6.25
C THR A 73 8.45 9.11 5.24
N PHE A 74 9.24 10.00 4.64
CA PHE A 74 8.74 10.95 3.64
C PHE A 74 8.21 10.23 2.40
N PHE A 75 8.93 9.24 1.91
CA PHE A 75 8.54 8.43 0.77
C PHE A 75 7.19 7.71 1.01
N PHE A 76 7.05 6.97 2.12
CA PHE A 76 5.84 6.21 2.40
C PHE A 76 4.64 7.12 2.70
N MET A 77 4.87 8.26 3.34
CA MET A 77 3.86 9.29 3.56
C MET A 77 3.32 9.81 2.23
N ALA A 78 4.20 10.24 1.33
CA ALA A 78 3.82 10.79 0.03
C ALA A 78 3.09 9.77 -0.84
N VAL A 79 3.62 8.57 -0.94
CA VAL A 79 3.05 7.50 -1.76
C VAL A 79 1.72 6.99 -1.18
N GLY A 80 1.63 6.85 0.14
CA GLY A 80 0.39 6.46 0.82
C GLY A 80 -0.73 7.49 0.64
N PHE A 81 -0.39 8.78 0.69
CA PHE A 81 -1.33 9.87 0.42
C PHE A 81 -1.79 9.86 -1.04
N MET A 82 -0.86 9.80 -1.99
CA MET A 82 -1.17 9.82 -3.44
C MET A 82 -2.04 8.64 -3.84
N ILE A 83 -1.73 7.43 -3.37
CA ILE A 83 -2.54 6.25 -3.72
C ILE A 83 -3.95 6.34 -3.13
N GLY A 84 -4.07 6.86 -1.90
CA GLY A 84 -5.37 7.12 -1.28
C GLY A 84 -6.16 8.20 -2.00
N LEU A 85 -5.49 9.20 -2.60
CA LEU A 85 -6.15 10.26 -3.35
C LEU A 85 -6.67 9.75 -4.70
N ILE A 86 -5.86 8.96 -5.42
CA ILE A 86 -6.17 8.51 -6.79
C ILE A 86 -7.12 7.31 -6.79
N LEU A 87 -6.91 6.35 -5.90
CA LEU A 87 -7.57 5.04 -5.96
C LEU A 87 -8.69 4.84 -4.95
N TYR A 88 -8.80 5.72 -3.93
CA TYR A 88 -9.87 5.63 -2.96
C TYR A 88 -11.21 6.05 -3.59
N ASN A 89 -12.14 5.11 -3.64
CA ASN A 89 -13.48 5.39 -4.12
C ASN A 89 -14.51 4.97 -3.06
N PRO A 90 -15.12 5.94 -2.34
CA PRO A 90 -16.09 5.64 -1.27
C PRO A 90 -17.34 4.92 -1.80
N SER A 91 -17.71 5.11 -3.07
CA SER A 91 -18.88 4.47 -3.67
C SER A 91 -18.68 2.96 -3.92
N GLU A 92 -17.45 2.47 -4.03
CA GLU A 92 -17.18 1.03 -4.12
C GLU A 92 -17.50 0.27 -2.83
N ARG A 93 -17.54 0.94 -1.68
CA ARG A 93 -17.98 0.35 -0.40
C ARG A 93 -19.47 0.03 -0.39
N LEU A 94 -20.26 0.73 -1.21
CA LEU A 94 -21.73 0.65 -1.21
C LEU A 94 -22.28 -0.14 -2.41
N ARG A 95 -21.53 -0.32 -3.48
CA ARG A 95 -21.98 -0.98 -4.71
C ARG A 95 -21.26 -2.30 -4.96
N THR A 96 -22.01 -3.37 -4.85
CA THR A 96 -21.74 -4.67 -5.49
C THR A 96 -21.87 -4.54 -7.02
N ALA A 97 -21.11 -3.68 -7.66
CA ALA A 97 -21.21 -3.47 -9.11
C ALA A 97 -20.34 -4.47 -9.87
N ARG A 98 -20.90 -5.63 -10.17
CA ARG A 98 -20.29 -6.75 -10.92
C ARG A 98 -19.87 -6.42 -12.36
N ARG A 99 -20.35 -5.35 -12.99
CA ARG A 99 -20.25 -5.17 -14.46
C ARG A 99 -18.99 -4.47 -15.00
N HIS A 100 -18.17 -3.82 -14.17
CA HIS A 100 -16.96 -3.11 -14.66
C HIS A 100 -15.68 -3.46 -13.90
N ALA A 101 -15.63 -4.65 -13.32
CA ALA A 101 -14.53 -5.06 -12.42
C ALA A 101 -13.16 -5.19 -13.13
N GLY A 102 -13.13 -5.62 -14.38
CA GLY A 102 -11.87 -5.88 -15.10
C GLY A 102 -11.09 -4.61 -15.44
N ARG A 103 -11.72 -3.63 -16.10
CA ARG A 103 -11.06 -2.38 -16.53
C ARG A 103 -10.54 -1.57 -15.34
N LYS A 104 -11.31 -1.51 -14.25
CA LYS A 104 -10.88 -0.85 -13.01
C LYS A 104 -9.76 -1.58 -12.27
N ARG A 105 -9.64 -2.91 -12.47
CA ARG A 105 -8.54 -3.69 -11.90
C ARG A 105 -7.22 -3.33 -12.59
N ILE A 106 -7.19 -3.32 -13.90
CA ILE A 106 -6.01 -2.96 -14.70
C ILE A 106 -5.56 -1.53 -14.38
N GLN A 107 -6.48 -0.58 -14.36
CA GLN A 107 -6.18 0.81 -14.03
C GLN A 107 -5.52 0.95 -12.65
N ARG A 108 -5.95 0.20 -11.64
CA ARG A 108 -5.33 0.21 -10.31
C ARG A 108 -3.90 -0.34 -10.32
N VAL A 109 -3.66 -1.42 -11.06
CA VAL A 109 -2.30 -1.99 -11.22
C VAL A 109 -1.37 -0.96 -11.82
N VAL A 110 -1.81 -0.33 -12.91
CA VAL A 110 -1.03 0.70 -13.59
C VAL A 110 -0.69 1.85 -12.64
N TRP A 111 -1.66 2.35 -11.86
CA TRP A 111 -1.39 3.43 -10.91
C TRP A 111 -0.45 3.02 -9.78
N VAL A 112 -0.59 1.80 -9.23
CA VAL A 112 0.34 1.28 -8.21
C VAL A 112 1.74 1.17 -8.77
N PHE A 113 1.87 0.60 -9.98
CA PHE A 113 3.14 0.48 -10.68
C PHE A 113 3.80 1.85 -10.89
N VAL A 114 3.06 2.81 -11.45
CA VAL A 114 3.57 4.16 -11.75
C VAL A 114 3.98 4.89 -10.48
N LEU A 115 3.15 4.87 -9.43
CA LEU A 115 3.45 5.57 -8.18
C LEU A 115 4.65 4.96 -7.46
N TYR A 116 4.76 3.64 -7.46
CA TYR A 116 5.94 2.98 -6.86
C TYR A 116 7.20 3.28 -7.66
N ALA A 117 7.17 3.16 -9.00
CA ALA A 117 8.31 3.45 -9.85
C ALA A 117 8.76 4.92 -9.71
N LEU A 118 7.82 5.86 -9.68
CA LEU A 118 8.11 7.28 -9.51
C LEU A 118 8.75 7.56 -8.15
N GLY A 119 8.30 6.89 -7.12
CA GLY A 119 8.88 7.00 -5.79
C GLY A 119 10.30 6.42 -5.70
N GLU A 120 10.54 5.25 -6.29
CA GLU A 120 11.87 4.64 -6.37
C GLU A 120 12.84 5.53 -7.18
N VAL A 121 12.37 6.13 -8.28
CA VAL A 121 13.18 7.10 -9.05
C VAL A 121 13.52 8.32 -8.21
N ALA A 122 12.57 8.85 -7.43
CA ALA A 122 12.83 9.98 -6.54
C ALA A 122 13.88 9.64 -5.47
N LEU A 123 13.76 8.47 -4.83
CA LEU A 123 14.76 7.97 -3.88
C LEU A 123 16.11 7.78 -4.54
N PHE A 124 16.14 7.23 -5.76
CA PHE A 124 17.37 7.07 -6.52
C PHE A 124 18.05 8.40 -6.81
N ILE A 125 17.30 9.44 -7.22
CA ILE A 125 17.86 10.78 -7.45
C ILE A 125 18.51 11.32 -6.17
N ILE A 126 17.84 11.21 -5.03
CA ILE A 126 18.37 11.66 -3.75
C ILE A 126 19.66 10.91 -3.36
N GLN A 127 19.69 9.60 -3.57
CA GLN A 127 20.88 8.78 -3.31
C GLN A 127 22.02 9.07 -4.29
N TYR A 128 21.68 9.34 -5.57
CA TYR A 128 22.64 9.65 -6.61
C TYR A 128 23.45 10.92 -6.31
N PHE A 129 22.81 11.95 -5.75
CA PHE A 129 23.53 13.14 -5.32
C PHE A 129 24.60 12.85 -4.25
N ASN A 130 24.47 11.73 -3.54
CA ASN A 130 25.44 11.31 -2.52
C ASN A 130 26.53 10.36 -3.02
N THR A 131 26.31 9.57 -4.08
CA THR A 131 27.19 8.43 -4.44
C THR A 131 27.76 8.43 -5.86
N ALA A 132 27.36 9.33 -6.74
CA ALA A 132 27.94 9.59 -8.09
C ALA A 132 28.13 8.42 -9.07
N GLU A 133 27.53 7.23 -8.88
CA GLU A 133 27.64 6.10 -9.83
C GLU A 133 26.29 5.77 -10.49
N LEU A 134 26.09 6.23 -11.73
CA LEU A 134 24.95 5.84 -12.57
C LEU A 134 25.22 4.48 -13.24
N ARG A 135 24.62 3.42 -12.72
CA ARG A 135 24.62 2.10 -13.39
C ARG A 135 23.24 1.84 -14.01
N PRO A 136 23.15 1.58 -15.33
CA PRO A 136 21.86 1.34 -16.02
C PRO A 136 21.05 0.17 -15.45
N ILE A 137 21.71 -0.75 -14.75
CA ILE A 137 21.09 -1.89 -14.08
C ILE A 137 20.06 -1.47 -13.00
N TYR A 138 20.20 -0.28 -12.43
CA TYR A 138 19.25 0.25 -11.44
C TYR A 138 17.86 0.48 -12.02
N PHE A 139 17.76 0.96 -13.27
CA PHE A 139 16.46 1.18 -13.91
C PHE A 139 15.70 -0.12 -14.18
N ILE A 140 16.44 -1.19 -14.54
CA ILE A 140 15.85 -2.51 -14.73
C ILE A 140 15.32 -3.04 -13.39
N ASN A 141 16.10 -2.90 -12.32
CA ASN A 141 15.71 -3.34 -10.98
C ASN A 141 14.47 -2.57 -10.47
N ILE A 142 14.38 -1.26 -10.72
CA ILE A 142 13.19 -0.44 -10.38
C ILE A 142 11.96 -1.00 -11.11
N GLY A 143 12.07 -1.31 -12.40
CA GLY A 143 10.98 -1.89 -13.18
C GLY A 143 10.49 -3.23 -12.61
N ILE A 144 11.41 -4.13 -12.29
CA ILE A 144 11.10 -5.44 -11.72
C ILE A 144 10.43 -5.30 -10.34
N ARG A 145 10.99 -4.48 -9.45
CA ARG A 145 10.42 -4.22 -8.11
C ARG A 145 9.03 -3.62 -8.19
N SER A 146 8.81 -2.67 -9.10
CA SER A 146 7.51 -2.03 -9.31
C SER A 146 6.46 -3.03 -9.79
N LEU A 147 6.84 -3.96 -10.67
CA LEU A 147 5.96 -5.02 -11.16
C LEU A 147 5.57 -6.00 -10.04
N ILE A 148 6.55 -6.42 -9.25
CA ILE A 148 6.32 -7.31 -8.11
C ILE A 148 5.41 -6.63 -7.09
N CYS A 149 5.66 -5.36 -6.75
CA CYS A 149 4.85 -4.59 -5.82
C CYS A 149 3.39 -4.47 -6.29
N ALA A 150 3.18 -4.16 -7.57
CA ALA A 150 1.84 -4.05 -8.16
C ALA A 150 1.09 -5.39 -8.12
N THR A 151 1.76 -6.48 -8.47
CA THR A 151 1.20 -7.84 -8.46
C THR A 151 0.83 -8.26 -7.03
N LEU A 152 1.73 -8.03 -6.08
CA LEU A 152 1.54 -8.38 -4.67
C LEU A 152 0.38 -7.58 -4.05
N THR A 153 0.30 -6.28 -4.37
CA THR A 153 -0.82 -5.42 -3.92
C THR A 153 -2.17 -5.94 -4.41
N LEU A 154 -2.25 -6.42 -5.65
CA LEU A 154 -3.46 -7.03 -6.20
C LEU A 154 -3.82 -8.34 -5.51
N LEU A 155 -2.83 -9.20 -5.31
CA LEU A 155 -3.02 -10.52 -4.69
C LEU A 155 -3.47 -10.38 -3.23
N LEU A 156 -2.85 -9.47 -2.48
CA LEU A 156 -3.16 -9.26 -1.07
C LEU A 156 -4.43 -8.42 -0.83
N ARG A 157 -4.95 -7.75 -1.86
CA ARG A 157 -6.14 -6.90 -1.72
C ARG A 157 -7.36 -7.60 -1.12
N PRO A 158 -7.77 -8.83 -1.52
CA PRO A 158 -8.92 -9.51 -0.92
C PRO A 158 -8.71 -9.80 0.55
N VAL A 159 -7.48 -10.17 0.95
CA VAL A 159 -7.12 -10.43 2.35
C VAL A 159 -7.18 -9.13 3.16
N ALA A 160 -6.56 -8.07 2.66
CA ALA A 160 -6.61 -6.75 3.31
C ALA A 160 -8.04 -6.21 3.42
N TYR A 161 -8.89 -6.44 2.39
CA TYR A 161 -10.29 -6.05 2.44
C TYR A 161 -11.04 -6.79 3.55
N ALA A 162 -10.81 -8.09 3.71
CA ALA A 162 -11.41 -8.88 4.77
C ALA A 162 -10.98 -8.40 6.17
N LEU A 163 -9.69 -8.07 6.33
CA LEU A 163 -9.11 -7.61 7.60
C LEU A 163 -9.55 -6.18 7.97
N LEU A 164 -9.48 -5.25 7.01
CA LEU A 164 -9.67 -3.82 7.28
C LEU A 164 -11.13 -3.37 7.20
N VAL A 165 -11.88 -3.90 6.23
CA VAL A 165 -13.27 -3.48 5.97
C VAL A 165 -14.27 -4.40 6.69
N GLY A 166 -13.95 -5.68 6.78
CA GLY A 166 -14.81 -6.71 7.39
C GLY A 166 -16.07 -6.98 6.56
N ASP A 167 -16.68 -8.11 6.78
CA ASP A 167 -17.94 -8.48 6.12
C ASP A 167 -19.11 -7.70 6.74
N LYS A 168 -19.47 -6.56 6.17
CA LYS A 168 -20.71 -5.83 6.48
C LYS A 168 -21.95 -6.50 5.88
N ARG A 169 -21.87 -7.74 5.44
CA ARG A 169 -23.01 -8.47 4.86
C ARG A 169 -24.11 -8.82 5.87
N ARG A 170 -23.94 -8.48 7.16
CA ARG A 170 -24.95 -8.71 8.19
C ARG A 170 -25.54 -7.39 8.72
N VAL A 171 -26.01 -6.54 7.85
CA VAL A 171 -27.10 -5.64 8.24
C VAL A 171 -28.36 -6.35 7.81
N PRO A 172 -29.15 -6.91 8.73
CA PRO A 172 -30.49 -7.39 8.39
C PRO A 172 -31.22 -6.15 7.86
N THR A 173 -31.67 -6.23 6.62
CA THR A 173 -32.68 -5.32 6.10
C THR A 173 -33.92 -5.48 6.97
N ARG A 174 -33.99 -4.68 8.04
CA ARG A 174 -35.21 -4.53 8.82
C ARG A 174 -36.18 -3.85 7.87
N HIS A 175 -37.01 -4.63 7.21
CA HIS A 175 -38.19 -4.17 6.52
C HIS A 175 -38.94 -3.27 7.50
N ARG A 176 -38.82 -1.97 7.34
CA ARG A 176 -39.82 -1.04 7.85
C ARG A 176 -41.05 -1.29 6.99
N GLU A 177 -41.91 -2.16 7.44
CA GLU A 177 -43.32 -2.10 7.05
C GLU A 177 -43.83 -0.71 7.42
N VAL A 178 -43.91 0.14 6.39
CA VAL A 178 -44.67 1.40 6.50
C VAL A 178 -46.11 0.95 6.54
N LYS A 179 -46.67 0.83 7.74
CA LYS A 179 -48.11 0.76 7.90
C LYS A 179 -48.67 2.08 7.42
N SER A 180 -49.22 2.07 6.21
CA SER A 180 -50.14 3.12 5.74
C SER A 180 -51.45 2.99 6.54
N TYR A 181 -51.74 4.01 7.36
CA TYR A 181 -53.06 4.28 7.88
C TYR A 181 -53.77 5.22 6.94
#